data_4a270b3aebc3e20b32a476d316dcaa0d
#
_entry.id   4a270b3aebc3e20b32a476d316dcaa0d
#
_cell.length_a   1.000
_cell.length_b   1.000
_cell.length_c   1.000
_cell.angle_alpha   90.00
_cell.angle_beta   90.00
_cell.angle_gamma   90.00
#
_symmetry.space_group_name_H-M   'P 1'
#
loop_
_entity.id
_entity.type
_entity.pdbx_description
1 polymer ?
#
loop_
_entity_poly.entity_id
_entity_poly.type
_entity_poly.pdbx_seq_one_letter_code
_entity_poly.pdbx_strand_id
1 'polypeptide(L)'
;MSWQHSVPRITEDERQLRLSKLRQGIEGEGLAGVLLGPTESLRYFTGLVWHPSERFLGALVTPSAISYIVPGFERSRVETLPHLPGEILLWEEEESSAALISRLVGQGGRLALDDGLPLYFYHALAAAMGAERLADGGRLIRGLRRIKSAAEIALIQYAMNLTLDVHKQVHALLKPGIRSSEVVDFIDRQHRQAGADDGSTFAIVSFGAATSLPHGADGDQVLGPSDVILVDTGCRIDGYHSDITRTYMLEGGDREFERAWRIEREAQQAVFDAARIGAACASLDDAARKVLAKHSLGPDYRLPGLPHRAGHGLGLEIHEEPYIVRGNDTALAAGMCFSNEPMIVFPEKFGIRLEDHITMTEDGPRWFTDPAAGPTEPFA
;
A
#
# COMPACT_ATOMS: atom_id res chain seq x y z
N MET A 1 16.77 16.72 9.42
CA MET A 1 16.70 16.00 10.72
C MET A 1 16.14 14.62 10.44
N SER A 2 16.66 13.57 11.09
CA SER A 2 16.12 12.22 10.88
C SER A 2 14.67 12.16 11.38
N TRP A 3 13.75 11.60 10.59
CA TRP A 3 12.34 11.37 10.93
C TRP A 3 12.19 10.64 12.28
N GLN A 4 13.18 9.84 12.65
CA GLN A 4 13.23 9.04 13.88
C GLN A 4 13.05 9.83 15.17
N HIS A 5 13.22 11.15 15.14
CA HIS A 5 12.99 12.04 16.29
C HIS A 5 11.67 12.81 16.20
N SER A 6 10.98 12.72 15.05
CA SER A 6 9.80 13.53 14.76
C SER A 6 8.49 12.73 14.75
N VAL A 7 8.56 11.39 14.69
CA VAL A 7 7.39 10.50 14.55
C VAL A 7 7.47 9.38 15.59
N PRO A 8 6.34 8.97 16.18
CA PRO A 8 6.26 7.78 17.04
C PRO A 8 6.71 6.53 16.28
N ARG A 9 7.44 5.66 16.95
CA ARG A 9 7.82 4.35 16.40
C ARG A 9 6.83 3.29 16.82
N ILE A 10 6.74 2.21 16.02
CA ILE A 10 6.04 0.99 16.45
C ILE A 10 6.85 0.36 17.59
N THR A 11 6.27 0.37 18.78
CA THR A 11 6.91 -0.15 19.99
C THR A 11 6.81 -1.67 20.09
N GLU A 12 7.61 -2.26 20.97
CA GLU A 12 7.47 -3.68 21.33
C GLU A 12 6.11 -3.98 21.94
N ASP A 13 5.60 -3.13 22.83
CA ASP A 13 4.25 -3.28 23.43
C ASP A 13 3.15 -3.29 22.36
N GLU A 14 3.26 -2.45 21.34
CA GLU A 14 2.30 -2.46 20.23
C GLU A 14 2.37 -3.77 19.44
N ARG A 15 3.56 -4.29 19.16
CA ARG A 15 3.71 -5.59 18.50
C ARG A 15 3.15 -6.72 19.37
N GLN A 16 3.36 -6.69 20.68
CA GLN A 16 2.76 -7.66 21.62
C GLN A 16 1.22 -7.60 21.60
N LEU A 17 0.64 -6.39 21.51
CA LEU A 17 -0.81 -6.23 21.36
C LEU A 17 -1.32 -6.83 20.04
N ARG A 18 -0.60 -6.60 18.91
CA ARG A 18 -0.93 -7.20 17.60
C ARG A 18 -0.89 -8.73 17.66
N LEU A 19 0.15 -9.29 18.30
CA LEU A 19 0.26 -10.73 18.52
C LEU A 19 -0.86 -11.28 19.41
N SER A 20 -1.23 -10.56 20.45
CA SER A 20 -2.37 -10.96 21.32
C SER A 20 -3.67 -11.07 20.50
N LYS A 21 -3.94 -10.11 19.63
CA LYS A 21 -5.10 -10.15 18.74
C LYS A 21 -5.00 -11.28 17.72
N LEU A 22 -3.83 -11.56 17.16
CA LEU A 22 -3.60 -12.68 16.25
C LEU A 22 -3.87 -14.02 16.97
N ARG A 23 -3.36 -14.18 18.19
CA ARG A 23 -3.60 -15.38 19.01
C ARG A 23 -5.07 -15.59 19.35
N GLN A 24 -5.80 -14.54 19.68
CA GLN A 24 -7.25 -14.60 19.88
C GLN A 24 -7.97 -15.09 18.60
N GLY A 25 -7.53 -14.63 17.43
CA GLY A 25 -8.06 -15.11 16.15
C GLY A 25 -7.72 -16.59 15.90
N ILE A 26 -6.48 -17.01 16.18
CA ILE A 26 -6.04 -18.42 16.10
C ILE A 26 -6.94 -19.32 16.96
N GLU A 27 -7.16 -18.93 18.21
CA GLU A 27 -8.02 -19.67 19.15
C GLU A 27 -9.49 -19.66 18.67
N GLY A 28 -10.01 -18.50 18.26
CA GLY A 28 -11.41 -18.32 17.81
C GLY A 28 -11.74 -19.14 16.55
N GLU A 29 -10.77 -19.38 15.68
CA GLU A 29 -10.93 -20.21 14.47
C GLU A 29 -10.50 -21.67 14.67
N GLY A 30 -10.07 -22.05 15.87
CA GLY A 30 -9.61 -23.42 16.17
C GLY A 30 -8.38 -23.84 15.37
N LEU A 31 -7.48 -22.91 15.10
CA LEU A 31 -6.25 -23.13 14.36
C LEU A 31 -5.13 -23.59 15.30
N ALA A 32 -4.20 -24.39 14.79
CA ALA A 32 -2.97 -24.75 15.52
C ALA A 32 -1.98 -23.57 15.59
N GLY A 33 -2.02 -22.69 14.58
CA GLY A 33 -1.19 -21.51 14.49
C GLY A 33 -1.33 -20.81 13.15
N VAL A 34 -0.58 -19.72 13.00
CA VAL A 34 -0.39 -18.97 11.77
C VAL A 34 1.10 -18.99 11.41
N LEU A 35 1.42 -19.37 10.19
CA LEU A 35 2.76 -19.33 9.64
C LEU A 35 2.93 -18.00 8.86
N LEU A 36 3.77 -17.13 9.38
CA LEU A 36 4.19 -15.89 8.75
C LEU A 36 5.42 -16.15 7.89
N GLY A 37 5.35 -15.78 6.61
CA GLY A 37 6.49 -15.83 5.71
C GLY A 37 7.38 -14.60 5.78
N PRO A 38 8.42 -14.51 4.93
CA PRO A 38 9.27 -13.33 4.79
C PRO A 38 8.52 -12.22 4.02
N THR A 39 7.46 -11.72 4.63
CA THR A 39 6.50 -10.75 4.10
C THR A 39 6.39 -9.57 5.07
N GLU A 40 5.66 -8.53 4.68
CA GLU A 40 5.36 -7.42 5.59
C GLU A 40 4.52 -7.86 6.81
N SER A 41 3.85 -9.03 6.74
CA SER A 41 3.16 -9.59 7.91
C SER A 41 4.13 -10.04 9.01
N LEU A 42 5.30 -10.59 8.64
CA LEU A 42 6.36 -10.92 9.60
C LEU A 42 6.82 -9.66 10.34
N ARG A 43 7.11 -8.58 9.59
CA ARG A 43 7.45 -7.28 10.15
C ARG A 43 6.36 -6.73 11.06
N TYR A 44 5.10 -6.78 10.61
CA TYR A 44 3.95 -6.24 11.34
C TYR A 44 3.79 -6.87 12.73
N PHE A 45 3.88 -8.21 12.80
CA PHE A 45 3.65 -8.93 14.04
C PHE A 45 4.89 -9.07 14.91
N THR A 46 6.06 -9.23 14.32
CA THR A 46 7.27 -9.57 15.07
C THR A 46 8.33 -8.48 15.09
N GLY A 47 8.32 -7.57 14.14
CA GLY A 47 9.37 -6.59 13.91
C GLY A 47 10.52 -7.10 13.04
N LEU A 48 10.61 -8.40 12.78
CA LEU A 48 11.65 -8.97 11.93
C LEU A 48 11.41 -8.58 10.46
N VAL A 49 12.39 -7.93 9.87
CA VAL A 49 12.39 -7.58 8.44
C VAL A 49 13.29 -8.57 7.72
N TRP A 50 12.72 -9.28 6.73
CA TRP A 50 13.45 -10.22 5.92
C TRP A 50 12.97 -10.19 4.46
N HIS A 51 13.89 -10.37 3.52
CA HIS A 51 13.56 -10.42 2.10
C HIS A 51 13.27 -11.86 1.65
N PRO A 52 12.26 -12.08 0.81
CA PRO A 52 11.95 -13.39 0.27
C PRO A 52 13.13 -13.99 -0.52
N SER A 53 13.35 -15.28 -0.32
CA SER A 53 14.28 -16.09 -1.11
C SER A 53 13.67 -17.49 -1.32
N GLU A 54 14.40 -18.37 -1.99
CA GLU A 54 14.03 -19.79 -2.14
C GLU A 54 14.09 -20.56 -0.81
N ARG A 55 14.77 -20.01 0.21
CA ARG A 55 14.88 -20.58 1.54
C ARG A 55 13.80 -20.00 2.44
N PHE A 56 13.11 -20.86 3.16
CA PHE A 56 12.12 -20.40 4.11
C PHE A 56 12.77 -19.77 5.35
N LEU A 57 12.45 -18.52 5.60
CA LEU A 57 12.63 -17.84 6.87
C LEU A 57 11.31 -17.19 7.27
N GLY A 58 10.86 -17.41 8.48
CA GLY A 58 9.59 -16.86 8.94
C GLY A 58 9.32 -17.19 10.40
N ALA A 59 8.08 -17.03 10.82
CA ALA A 59 7.66 -17.28 12.20
C ALA A 59 6.36 -18.11 12.26
N LEU A 60 6.37 -19.15 13.06
CA LEU A 60 5.17 -19.86 13.48
C LEU A 60 4.64 -19.19 14.77
N VAL A 61 3.45 -18.61 14.69
CA VAL A 61 2.72 -18.05 15.83
C VAL A 61 1.66 -19.05 16.26
N THR A 62 1.76 -19.54 17.48
CA THR A 62 0.75 -20.39 18.13
C THR A 62 0.00 -19.60 19.21
N PRO A 63 -1.05 -20.11 19.83
CA PRO A 63 -1.71 -19.47 20.97
C PRO A 63 -0.75 -19.07 22.11
N SER A 64 0.34 -19.82 22.30
CA SER A 64 1.24 -19.64 23.45
C SER A 64 2.66 -19.15 23.12
N ALA A 65 3.11 -19.27 21.86
CA ALA A 65 4.52 -19.06 21.52
C ALA A 65 4.73 -18.41 20.15
N ILE A 66 5.96 -17.90 19.95
CA ILE A 66 6.51 -17.56 18.64
C ILE A 66 7.74 -18.44 18.46
N SER A 67 7.82 -19.15 17.32
CA SER A 67 9.02 -19.88 16.91
C SER A 67 9.47 -19.37 15.56
N TYR A 68 10.68 -18.81 15.49
CA TYR A 68 11.32 -18.39 14.25
C TYR A 68 11.96 -19.59 13.57
N ILE A 69 11.60 -19.86 12.33
CA ILE A 69 12.15 -20.94 11.52
C ILE A 69 13.21 -20.34 10.61
N VAL A 70 14.47 -20.64 10.84
CA VAL A 70 15.61 -19.92 10.28
C VAL A 70 16.61 -20.91 9.67
N PRO A 71 17.13 -20.65 8.44
CA PRO A 71 18.29 -21.40 7.93
C PRO A 71 19.48 -21.26 8.87
N GLY A 72 20.19 -22.35 9.18
CA GLY A 72 21.26 -22.37 10.17
C GLY A 72 22.31 -21.29 9.97
N PHE A 73 22.73 -21.06 8.72
CA PHE A 73 23.72 -20.02 8.37
C PHE A 73 23.25 -18.57 8.55
N GLU A 74 21.93 -18.31 8.63
CA GLU A 74 21.35 -16.97 8.86
C GLU A 74 21.13 -16.65 10.36
N ARG A 75 21.36 -17.59 11.25
CA ARG A 75 21.12 -17.44 12.68
C ARG A 75 21.71 -16.17 13.25
N SER A 76 23.01 -15.95 13.06
CA SER A 76 23.72 -14.81 13.65
C SER A 76 23.16 -13.46 13.16
N ARG A 77 22.69 -13.40 11.92
CA ARG A 77 22.04 -12.22 11.37
C ARG A 77 20.68 -11.97 12.02
N VAL A 78 19.83 -13.00 12.11
CA VAL A 78 18.52 -12.90 12.76
C VAL A 78 18.65 -12.44 14.20
N GLU A 79 19.59 -12.99 14.97
CA GLU A 79 19.85 -12.62 16.36
C GLU A 79 20.23 -11.12 16.54
N THR A 80 20.75 -10.46 15.51
CA THR A 80 21.14 -9.04 15.53
C THR A 80 20.03 -8.10 15.06
N LEU A 81 19.02 -8.60 14.39
CA LEU A 81 17.91 -7.79 13.88
C LEU A 81 16.85 -7.53 14.97
N PRO A 82 16.22 -6.34 14.99
CA PRO A 82 15.13 -6.07 15.91
C PRO A 82 13.94 -7.02 15.68
N HIS A 83 13.54 -7.76 16.69
CA HIS A 83 12.34 -8.59 16.66
C HIS A 83 11.85 -8.94 18.07
N LEU A 84 10.58 -9.34 18.19
CA LEU A 84 10.05 -9.81 19.45
C LEU A 84 10.74 -11.10 19.89
N PRO A 85 10.91 -11.32 21.23
CA PRO A 85 11.48 -12.55 21.73
C PRO A 85 10.69 -13.78 21.30
N GLY A 86 11.40 -14.83 20.88
CA GLY A 86 10.86 -16.13 20.49
C GLY A 86 11.97 -17.17 20.35
N GLU A 87 11.60 -18.44 20.26
CA GLU A 87 12.56 -19.52 20.04
C GLU A 87 13.05 -19.49 18.59
N ILE A 88 14.35 -19.56 18.36
CA ILE A 88 14.94 -19.67 17.02
C ILE A 88 15.24 -21.15 16.74
N LEU A 89 14.50 -21.71 15.80
CA LEU A 89 14.62 -23.11 15.36
C LEU A 89 15.32 -23.16 14.01
N LEU A 90 16.41 -23.88 13.96
CA LEU A 90 17.27 -23.94 12.79
C LEU A 90 16.92 -25.15 11.91
N TRP A 91 17.13 -24.99 10.62
CA TRP A 91 17.16 -26.07 9.63
C TRP A 91 18.37 -25.90 8.71
N GLU A 92 18.97 -27.03 8.32
CA GLU A 92 20.17 -27.03 7.48
C GLU A 92 19.81 -27.31 6.01
N GLU A 93 20.74 -27.06 5.07
CA GLU A 93 20.49 -27.16 3.62
C GLU A 93 19.96 -28.51 3.13
N GLU A 94 20.31 -29.60 3.81
CA GLU A 94 19.81 -30.95 3.53
C GLU A 94 18.49 -31.28 4.23
N GLU A 95 17.98 -30.38 5.06
CA GLU A 95 16.72 -30.56 5.81
C GLU A 95 15.55 -29.88 5.12
N SER A 96 14.35 -30.29 5.50
CA SER A 96 13.10 -29.66 5.06
C SER A 96 12.53 -28.75 6.13
N SER A 97 12.51 -27.44 5.87
CA SER A 97 11.81 -26.49 6.73
C SER A 97 10.32 -26.84 6.89
N ALA A 98 9.67 -27.36 5.83
CA ALA A 98 8.27 -27.81 5.91
C ALA A 98 8.09 -29.02 6.85
N ALA A 99 9.04 -29.96 6.87
CA ALA A 99 9.01 -31.07 7.81
C ALA A 99 9.24 -30.59 9.25
N LEU A 100 10.10 -29.60 9.48
CA LEU A 100 10.28 -28.98 10.80
C LEU A 100 8.97 -28.30 11.25
N ILE A 101 8.35 -27.50 10.41
CA ILE A 101 7.06 -26.84 10.71
C ILE A 101 5.99 -27.88 11.00
N SER A 102 5.88 -28.95 10.20
CA SER A 102 4.92 -30.04 10.43
C SER A 102 5.10 -30.70 11.79
N ARG A 103 6.34 -30.94 12.24
CA ARG A 103 6.64 -31.47 13.58
C ARG A 103 6.21 -30.52 14.70
N LEU A 104 6.44 -29.20 14.52
CA LEU A 104 6.06 -28.18 15.51
C LEU A 104 4.54 -28.06 15.67
N VAL A 105 3.80 -28.10 14.55
CA VAL A 105 2.33 -28.07 14.55
C VAL A 105 1.74 -29.37 15.14
N GLY A 106 2.48 -30.48 15.05
CA GLY A 106 2.02 -31.80 15.54
C GLY A 106 0.89 -32.38 14.69
N GLN A 107 0.12 -33.32 15.24
CA GLN A 107 -0.94 -34.04 14.51
C GLN A 107 -2.32 -33.37 14.60
N GLY A 108 -2.48 -32.36 15.45
CA GLY A 108 -3.79 -31.72 15.70
C GLY A 108 -3.89 -30.31 15.08
N GLY A 109 -5.07 -30.02 14.56
CA GLY A 109 -5.41 -28.69 14.08
C GLY A 109 -4.89 -28.32 12.68
N ARG A 110 -5.41 -27.22 12.15
CA ARG A 110 -4.99 -26.66 10.86
C ARG A 110 -3.99 -25.53 11.06
N LEU A 111 -3.01 -25.46 10.18
CA LEU A 111 -2.06 -24.36 10.09
C LEU A 111 -2.56 -23.34 9.09
N ALA A 112 -2.81 -22.13 9.53
CA ALA A 112 -3.13 -21.03 8.63
C ALA A 112 -1.83 -20.42 8.06
N LEU A 113 -1.86 -20.10 6.78
CA LEU A 113 -0.71 -19.57 6.05
C LEU A 113 -0.93 -18.10 5.72
N ASP A 114 0.13 -17.33 5.85
CA ASP A 114 0.21 -15.97 5.27
C ASP A 114 0.01 -16.04 3.76
N ASP A 115 -0.90 -15.27 3.22
CA ASP A 115 -1.26 -15.27 1.79
C ASP A 115 -0.18 -14.67 0.88
N GLY A 116 0.79 -13.96 1.45
CA GLY A 116 2.01 -13.54 0.74
C GLY A 116 3.06 -14.64 0.56
N LEU A 117 2.84 -15.87 1.07
CA LEU A 117 3.77 -16.97 0.91
C LEU A 117 3.82 -17.44 -0.55
N PRO A 118 5.02 -17.61 -1.15
CA PRO A 118 5.17 -18.25 -2.44
C PRO A 118 4.55 -19.65 -2.48
N LEU A 119 3.87 -19.97 -3.56
CA LEU A 119 3.13 -21.22 -3.73
C LEU A 119 3.99 -22.49 -3.54
N TYR A 120 5.29 -22.43 -3.84
CA TYR A 120 6.17 -23.58 -3.63
C TYR A 120 6.30 -23.95 -2.13
N PHE A 121 6.22 -22.99 -1.22
CA PHE A 121 6.19 -23.30 0.22
C PHE A 121 4.87 -23.98 0.61
N TYR A 122 3.74 -23.55 0.03
CA TYR A 122 2.47 -24.24 0.20
C TYR A 122 2.57 -25.72 -0.23
N HIS A 123 3.15 -25.97 -1.41
CA HIS A 123 3.30 -27.36 -1.89
C HIS A 123 4.22 -28.19 -0.99
N ALA A 124 5.31 -27.63 -0.50
CA ALA A 124 6.20 -28.32 0.44
C ALA A 124 5.49 -28.66 1.76
N LEU A 125 4.71 -27.72 2.31
CA LEU A 125 3.90 -27.94 3.52
C LEU A 125 2.79 -28.96 3.29
N ALA A 126 2.08 -28.89 2.16
CA ALA A 126 1.04 -29.85 1.79
C ALA A 126 1.60 -31.27 1.66
N ALA A 127 2.82 -31.43 1.12
CA ALA A 127 3.50 -32.72 1.07
C ALA A 127 3.93 -33.22 2.46
N ALA A 128 4.30 -32.33 3.38
CA ALA A 128 4.79 -32.69 4.71
C ALA A 128 3.66 -32.99 5.72
N MET A 129 2.48 -32.37 5.60
CA MET A 129 1.44 -32.47 6.62
C MET A 129 0.01 -32.72 6.09
N GLY A 130 -0.18 -32.74 4.76
CA GLY A 130 -1.50 -32.85 4.12
C GLY A 130 -2.12 -31.49 3.81
N ALA A 131 -2.65 -31.35 2.58
CA ALA A 131 -3.26 -30.08 2.13
C ALA A 131 -4.51 -29.71 2.93
N GLU A 132 -5.26 -30.69 3.41
CA GLU A 132 -6.46 -30.53 4.24
C GLU A 132 -6.18 -29.90 5.62
N ARG A 133 -4.91 -29.93 6.04
CA ARG A 133 -4.44 -29.31 7.27
C ARG A 133 -3.95 -27.88 7.10
N LEU A 134 -3.93 -27.38 5.87
CA LEU A 134 -3.59 -25.99 5.58
C LEU A 134 -4.86 -25.14 5.47
N ALA A 135 -4.78 -23.91 5.91
CA ALA A 135 -5.86 -22.94 5.87
C ALA A 135 -5.34 -21.59 5.37
N ASP A 136 -6.23 -20.76 4.81
CA ASP A 136 -5.94 -19.37 4.49
C ASP A 136 -5.87 -18.54 5.79
N GLY A 137 -4.71 -17.98 6.10
CA GLY A 137 -4.48 -17.05 7.20
C GLY A 137 -4.64 -15.58 6.80
N GLY A 138 -4.71 -15.30 5.50
CA GLY A 138 -4.73 -13.94 4.97
C GLY A 138 -5.90 -13.12 5.49
N ARG A 139 -7.10 -13.72 5.59
CA ARG A 139 -8.28 -13.02 6.13
C ARG A 139 -8.04 -12.49 7.56
N LEU A 140 -7.43 -13.31 8.42
CA LEU A 140 -7.13 -12.92 9.80
C LEU A 140 -6.05 -11.85 9.85
N ILE A 141 -4.97 -12.03 9.09
CA ILE A 141 -3.84 -11.11 9.01
C ILE A 141 -4.28 -9.76 8.45
N ARG A 142 -4.94 -9.74 7.28
CA ARG A 142 -5.42 -8.51 6.63
C ARG A 142 -6.45 -7.78 7.49
N GLY A 143 -7.33 -8.53 8.19
CA GLY A 143 -8.29 -7.94 9.11
C GLY A 143 -7.65 -7.14 10.25
N LEU A 144 -6.48 -7.57 10.73
CA LEU A 144 -5.72 -6.84 11.76
C LEU A 144 -4.93 -5.67 11.15
N ARG A 145 -4.27 -5.84 10.01
CA ARG A 145 -3.48 -4.80 9.34
C ARG A 145 -4.35 -3.66 8.79
N ARG A 146 -5.60 -3.95 8.41
CA ARG A 146 -6.54 -2.97 7.87
C ARG A 146 -6.84 -1.83 8.82
N ILE A 147 -6.83 -2.06 10.14
CA ILE A 147 -7.07 -1.04 11.17
C ILE A 147 -5.74 -0.54 11.71
N LYS A 148 -5.35 0.65 11.29
CA LYS A 148 -4.08 1.27 11.68
C LYS A 148 -4.15 1.84 13.09
N SER A 149 -3.06 1.68 13.82
CA SER A 149 -2.86 2.36 15.11
C SER A 149 -2.50 3.83 14.91
N ALA A 150 -2.52 4.60 15.98
CA ALA A 150 -2.10 6.00 15.95
C ALA A 150 -0.64 6.17 15.50
N ALA A 151 0.25 5.24 15.87
CA ALA A 151 1.66 5.26 15.45
C ALA A 151 1.80 4.95 13.96
N GLU A 152 1.05 3.98 13.43
CA GLU A 152 1.02 3.68 12.00
C GLU A 152 0.51 4.88 11.18
N ILE A 153 -0.59 5.51 11.62
CA ILE A 153 -1.14 6.71 10.97
C ILE A 153 -0.13 7.87 10.99
N ALA A 154 0.62 8.04 12.08
CA ALA A 154 1.64 9.08 12.17
C ALA A 154 2.82 8.84 11.20
N LEU A 155 3.24 7.59 11.00
CA LEU A 155 4.27 7.21 10.02
C LEU A 155 3.78 7.47 8.59
N ILE A 156 2.55 7.06 8.26
CA ILE A 156 1.91 7.34 6.97
C ILE A 156 1.81 8.86 6.74
N GLN A 157 1.35 9.61 7.74
CA GLN A 157 1.23 11.08 7.65
C GLN A 157 2.59 11.73 7.34
N TYR A 158 3.65 11.27 7.99
CA TYR A 158 4.99 11.81 7.74
C TYR A 158 5.46 11.47 6.31
N ALA A 159 5.27 10.24 5.87
CA ALA A 159 5.60 9.83 4.50
C ALA A 159 4.81 10.64 3.45
N MET A 160 3.51 10.88 3.68
CA MET A 160 2.66 11.71 2.81
C MET A 160 3.15 13.15 2.73
N ASN A 161 3.46 13.78 3.86
CA ASN A 161 3.98 15.15 3.89
C ASN A 161 5.29 15.26 3.14
N LEU A 162 6.20 14.28 3.32
CA LEU A 162 7.47 14.23 2.62
C LEU A 162 7.27 14.10 1.10
N THR A 163 6.41 13.20 0.66
CA THR A 163 6.10 13.00 -0.76
C THR A 163 5.44 14.25 -1.36
N LEU A 164 4.54 14.91 -0.64
CA LEU A 164 3.93 16.17 -1.11
C LEU A 164 4.99 17.27 -1.29
N ASP A 165 5.97 17.36 -0.38
CA ASP A 165 7.07 18.32 -0.51
C ASP A 165 7.98 17.99 -1.71
N VAL A 166 8.18 16.72 -2.02
CA VAL A 166 8.88 16.29 -3.26
C VAL A 166 8.09 16.69 -4.50
N HIS A 167 6.76 16.52 -4.50
CA HIS A 167 5.89 16.99 -5.59
C HIS A 167 6.02 18.50 -5.84
N LYS A 168 6.05 19.33 -4.80
CA LYS A 168 6.27 20.78 -4.92
C LYS A 168 7.62 21.10 -5.55
N GLN A 169 8.68 20.36 -5.17
CA GLN A 169 10.01 20.52 -5.75
C GLN A 169 10.05 20.08 -7.22
N VAL A 170 9.33 18.99 -7.58
CA VAL A 170 9.16 18.56 -8.97
C VAL A 170 8.48 19.66 -9.80
N HIS A 171 7.37 20.20 -9.30
CA HIS A 171 6.65 21.28 -9.98
C HIS A 171 7.57 22.49 -10.27
N ALA A 172 8.42 22.87 -9.32
CA ALA A 172 9.39 23.95 -9.48
C ALA A 172 10.55 23.61 -10.46
N LEU A 173 10.85 22.31 -10.64
CA LEU A 173 11.89 21.84 -11.58
C LEU A 173 11.39 21.80 -13.03
N LEU A 174 10.12 21.50 -13.25
CA LEU A 174 9.54 21.22 -14.56
C LEU A 174 9.60 22.43 -15.49
N LYS A 175 10.06 22.18 -16.72
CA LYS A 175 10.08 23.15 -17.83
C LYS A 175 10.08 22.40 -19.15
N PRO A 176 9.57 22.99 -20.24
CA PRO A 176 9.65 22.38 -21.56
C PRO A 176 11.07 21.93 -21.91
N GLY A 177 11.18 20.73 -22.47
CA GLY A 177 12.46 20.10 -22.84
C GLY A 177 13.04 19.16 -21.78
N ILE A 178 12.54 19.14 -20.54
CA ILE A 178 12.96 18.16 -19.52
C ILE A 178 12.47 16.75 -19.89
N ARG A 179 13.26 15.73 -19.54
CA ARG A 179 12.89 14.32 -19.76
C ARG A 179 12.20 13.72 -18.55
N SER A 180 11.26 12.80 -18.81
CA SER A 180 10.58 12.07 -17.71
C SER A 180 11.57 11.30 -16.84
N SER A 181 12.61 10.71 -17.41
CA SER A 181 13.69 10.03 -16.67
C SER A 181 14.46 10.97 -15.74
N GLU A 182 14.73 12.21 -16.15
CA GLU A 182 15.40 13.20 -15.30
C GLU A 182 14.53 13.59 -14.08
N VAL A 183 13.21 13.62 -14.27
CA VAL A 183 12.25 13.88 -13.18
C VAL A 183 12.18 12.68 -12.23
N VAL A 184 12.12 11.45 -12.74
CA VAL A 184 12.17 10.22 -11.93
C VAL A 184 13.43 10.17 -11.07
N ASP A 185 14.60 10.42 -11.66
CA ASP A 185 15.88 10.48 -10.94
C ASP A 185 15.90 11.58 -9.87
N PHE A 186 15.28 12.72 -10.17
CA PHE A 186 15.17 13.83 -9.22
C PHE A 186 14.29 13.41 -8.03
N ILE A 187 13.13 12.82 -8.27
CA ILE A 187 12.19 12.34 -7.24
C ILE A 187 12.90 11.37 -6.28
N ASP A 188 13.58 10.35 -6.80
CA ASP A 188 14.31 9.38 -5.96
C ASP A 188 15.38 10.05 -5.09
N ARG A 189 16.17 10.96 -5.69
CA ARG A 189 17.18 11.71 -4.92
C ARG A 189 16.56 12.55 -3.81
N GLN A 190 15.41 13.21 -4.06
CA GLN A 190 14.76 14.04 -3.05
C GLN A 190 14.18 13.20 -1.91
N HIS A 191 13.54 12.07 -2.20
CA HIS A 191 13.08 11.14 -1.19
C HIS A 191 14.23 10.61 -0.30
N ARG A 192 15.38 10.22 -0.91
CA ARG A 192 16.58 9.80 -0.17
C ARG A 192 17.14 10.92 0.71
N GLN A 193 17.25 12.13 0.18
CA GLN A 193 17.77 13.29 0.93
C GLN A 193 16.86 13.68 2.10
N ALA A 194 15.55 13.49 1.94
CA ALA A 194 14.57 13.74 2.99
C ALA A 194 14.51 12.62 4.05
N GLY A 195 15.21 11.50 3.84
CA GLY A 195 15.36 10.41 4.80
C GLY A 195 14.31 9.30 4.66
N ALA A 196 13.70 9.12 3.49
CA ALA A 196 12.92 7.93 3.18
C ALA A 196 13.80 6.67 3.24
N ASP A 197 13.21 5.53 3.61
CA ASP A 197 13.94 4.29 3.89
C ASP A 197 14.87 3.86 2.74
N ASP A 198 14.35 3.83 1.49
CA ASP A 198 15.07 3.39 0.29
C ASP A 198 14.95 4.37 -0.89
N GLY A 199 14.55 5.61 -0.64
CA GLY A 199 14.22 6.59 -1.68
C GLY A 199 12.76 6.45 -2.12
N SER A 200 12.51 6.61 -3.42
CA SER A 200 11.17 6.37 -3.97
C SER A 200 10.88 4.88 -4.02
N THR A 201 9.67 4.48 -3.63
CA THR A 201 9.21 3.10 -3.86
C THR A 201 8.78 2.89 -5.30
N PHE A 202 8.32 3.95 -5.94
CA PHE A 202 8.00 4.02 -7.36
C PHE A 202 7.96 5.51 -7.80
N ALA A 203 8.04 5.75 -9.11
CA ALA A 203 7.78 7.05 -9.70
C ALA A 203 7.28 6.88 -11.14
N ILE A 204 6.06 7.32 -11.41
CA ILE A 204 5.46 7.40 -12.74
C ILE A 204 5.44 8.88 -13.12
N VAL A 205 6.13 9.22 -14.20
CA VAL A 205 6.16 10.56 -14.77
C VAL A 205 5.76 10.48 -16.23
N SER A 206 4.62 11.05 -16.56
CA SER A 206 4.04 10.99 -17.91
C SER A 206 3.70 12.40 -18.42
N PHE A 207 3.93 12.62 -19.73
CA PHE A 207 3.66 13.86 -20.40
C PHE A 207 2.70 13.67 -21.58
N GLY A 208 1.79 14.63 -21.81
CA GLY A 208 0.87 14.64 -22.94
C GLY A 208 -0.02 13.41 -23.00
N ALA A 209 -0.09 12.77 -24.17
CA ALA A 209 -0.94 11.58 -24.39
C ALA A 209 -0.56 10.38 -23.52
N ALA A 210 0.70 10.28 -23.10
CA ALA A 210 1.16 9.19 -22.22
C ALA A 210 0.47 9.20 -20.85
N THR A 211 -0.05 10.34 -20.39
CA THR A 211 -0.85 10.43 -19.15
C THR A 211 -2.14 9.60 -19.20
N SER A 212 -2.62 9.22 -20.41
CA SER A 212 -3.77 8.35 -20.58
C SER A 212 -3.52 6.88 -20.20
N LEU A 213 -2.26 6.51 -19.94
CA LEU A 213 -1.85 5.18 -19.52
C LEU A 213 -1.67 5.12 -18.00
N PRO A 214 -2.51 4.41 -17.25
CA PRO A 214 -2.51 4.45 -15.78
C PRO A 214 -1.17 4.08 -15.12
N HIS A 215 -0.38 3.22 -15.77
CA HIS A 215 0.94 2.80 -15.29
C HIS A 215 2.12 3.45 -16.04
N GLY A 216 1.84 4.56 -16.76
CA GLY A 216 2.83 5.21 -17.60
C GLY A 216 3.05 4.55 -18.95
N ALA A 217 3.82 5.20 -19.81
CA ALA A 217 4.19 4.69 -21.14
C ALA A 217 5.62 4.12 -21.10
N ASP A 218 5.87 3.19 -22.02
CA ASP A 218 7.23 2.74 -22.28
C ASP A 218 8.07 3.88 -22.91
N GLY A 219 9.32 3.97 -22.47
CA GLY A 219 10.30 4.91 -23.02
C GLY A 219 10.28 6.28 -22.34
N ASP A 220 11.35 7.03 -22.65
CA ASP A 220 11.59 8.34 -22.09
C ASP A 220 10.86 9.41 -22.88
N GLN A 221 10.17 10.32 -22.20
CA GLN A 221 9.36 11.36 -22.78
C GLN A 221 10.03 12.72 -22.57
N VAL A 222 9.79 13.65 -23.46
CA VAL A 222 10.27 15.05 -23.37
C VAL A 222 9.05 15.96 -23.21
N LEU A 223 9.03 16.76 -22.15
CA LEU A 223 7.94 17.68 -21.84
C LEU A 223 7.82 18.76 -22.91
N GLY A 224 6.68 18.82 -23.57
CA GLY A 224 6.30 19.91 -24.47
C GLY A 224 5.74 21.14 -23.73
N PRO A 225 5.60 22.28 -24.41
CA PRO A 225 5.18 23.54 -23.77
C PRO A 225 3.72 23.53 -23.28
N SER A 226 2.88 22.67 -23.84
CA SER A 226 1.43 22.58 -23.51
C SER A 226 0.99 21.18 -23.16
N ASP A 227 1.93 20.33 -22.69
CA ASP A 227 1.59 18.96 -22.29
C ASP A 227 0.89 18.93 -20.94
N VAL A 228 -0.06 18.00 -20.81
CA VAL A 228 -0.55 17.54 -19.53
C VAL A 228 0.58 16.78 -18.85
N ILE A 229 0.77 17.00 -17.56
CA ILE A 229 1.79 16.38 -16.73
C ILE A 229 1.09 15.55 -15.68
N LEU A 230 1.44 14.27 -15.58
CA LEU A 230 1.04 13.41 -14.50
C LEU A 230 2.31 12.96 -13.78
N VAL A 231 2.36 13.20 -12.48
CA VAL A 231 3.40 12.70 -11.58
C VAL A 231 2.72 11.91 -10.49
N ASP A 232 3.15 10.67 -10.32
CA ASP A 232 2.65 9.73 -9.33
C ASP A 232 3.83 9.06 -8.65
N THR A 233 3.95 9.23 -7.33
CA THR A 233 5.11 8.74 -6.58
C THR A 233 4.82 8.58 -5.10
N GLY A 234 5.62 7.73 -4.47
CA GLY A 234 5.60 7.48 -3.04
C GLY A 234 6.94 7.05 -2.49
N CYS A 235 7.04 7.03 -1.18
CA CYS A 235 8.19 6.54 -0.43
C CYS A 235 7.76 5.72 0.78
N ARG A 236 8.73 5.26 1.58
CA ARG A 236 8.47 4.55 2.84
C ARG A 236 9.18 5.23 4.00
N ILE A 237 8.50 5.25 5.14
CA ILE A 237 9.07 5.65 6.43
C ILE A 237 8.78 4.54 7.45
N ASP A 238 9.81 3.91 7.97
CA ASP A 238 9.73 2.69 8.78
C ASP A 238 8.79 1.63 8.15
N GLY A 239 8.91 1.46 6.81
CA GLY A 239 8.14 0.54 5.98
C GLY A 239 6.73 1.00 5.61
N TYR A 240 6.17 2.04 6.23
CA TYR A 240 4.86 2.57 5.89
C TYR A 240 4.92 3.46 4.67
N HIS A 241 4.03 3.19 3.71
CA HIS A 241 4.01 3.85 2.41
C HIS A 241 3.30 5.19 2.42
N SER A 242 3.74 6.06 1.49
CA SER A 242 2.97 7.15 0.92
C SER A 242 2.70 6.87 -0.55
N ASP A 243 1.67 7.52 -1.07
CA ASP A 243 1.24 7.47 -2.46
C ASP A 243 0.47 8.74 -2.80
N ILE A 244 0.91 9.49 -3.81
CA ILE A 244 0.28 10.75 -4.24
C ILE A 244 0.41 10.90 -5.75
N THR A 245 -0.71 11.14 -6.41
CA THR A 245 -0.73 11.54 -7.82
C THR A 245 -1.20 12.99 -7.97
N ARG A 246 -0.51 13.74 -8.82
CA ARG A 246 -0.91 15.07 -9.28
C ARG A 246 -0.91 15.13 -10.80
N THR A 247 -2.00 15.64 -11.36
CA THR A 247 -2.10 15.93 -12.80
C THR A 247 -2.39 17.40 -13.01
N TYR A 248 -1.57 18.07 -13.84
CA TYR A 248 -1.64 19.51 -14.06
C TYR A 248 -1.00 19.91 -15.39
N MET A 249 -1.06 21.20 -15.75
CA MET A 249 -0.28 21.84 -16.81
C MET A 249 0.52 23.00 -16.20
N LEU A 250 1.70 23.31 -16.76
CA LEU A 250 2.50 24.46 -16.28
C LEU A 250 1.82 25.79 -16.67
N GLU A 251 1.17 25.83 -17.82
CA GLU A 251 0.41 26.97 -18.30
C GLU A 251 -1.02 26.52 -18.64
N GLY A 252 -2.00 27.37 -18.39
CA GLY A 252 -3.39 27.09 -18.72
C GLY A 252 -3.67 27.26 -20.22
N GLY A 253 -4.84 26.82 -20.66
CA GLY A 253 -5.32 27.10 -22.01
C GLY A 253 -6.07 25.98 -22.71
N ASP A 254 -5.92 24.73 -22.29
CA ASP A 254 -6.73 23.64 -22.80
C ASP A 254 -8.06 23.52 -22.04
N ARG A 255 -9.14 23.99 -22.66
CA ARG A 255 -10.47 23.99 -22.06
C ARG A 255 -11.02 22.58 -21.83
N GLU A 256 -10.65 21.60 -22.68
CA GLU A 256 -11.08 20.19 -22.53
C GLU A 256 -10.42 19.61 -21.29
N PHE A 257 -9.11 19.81 -21.15
CA PHE A 257 -8.35 19.39 -19.96
C PHE A 257 -8.88 20.03 -18.68
N GLU A 258 -9.02 21.36 -18.63
CA GLU A 258 -9.52 22.07 -17.44
C GLU A 258 -10.92 21.60 -17.02
N ARG A 259 -11.82 21.35 -18.00
CA ARG A 259 -13.14 20.82 -17.71
C ARG A 259 -13.05 19.41 -17.13
N ALA A 260 -12.27 18.53 -17.73
CA ALA A 260 -12.07 17.16 -17.28
C ALA A 260 -11.43 17.13 -15.89
N TRP A 261 -10.45 18.00 -15.62
CA TRP A 261 -9.82 18.13 -14.33
C TRP A 261 -10.81 18.49 -13.22
N ARG A 262 -11.71 19.43 -13.49
CA ARG A 262 -12.77 19.80 -12.50
C ARG A 262 -13.74 18.66 -12.26
N ILE A 263 -14.07 17.87 -13.27
CA ILE A 263 -14.91 16.66 -13.12
C ILE A 263 -14.19 15.62 -12.26
N GLU A 264 -12.90 15.42 -12.49
CA GLU A 264 -12.09 14.49 -11.70
C GLU A 264 -12.03 14.95 -10.22
N ARG A 265 -11.80 16.23 -9.98
CA ARG A 265 -11.81 16.79 -8.62
C ARG A 265 -13.18 16.67 -7.94
N GLU A 266 -14.28 16.82 -8.71
CA GLU A 266 -15.65 16.56 -8.21
C GLU A 266 -15.83 15.08 -7.85
N ALA A 267 -15.30 14.16 -8.67
CA ALA A 267 -15.36 12.73 -8.40
C ALA A 267 -14.57 12.36 -7.14
N GLN A 268 -13.34 12.87 -6.98
CA GLN A 268 -12.53 12.71 -5.79
C GLN A 268 -13.24 13.24 -4.53
N GLN A 269 -13.88 14.42 -4.62
CA GLN A 269 -14.64 14.98 -3.50
C GLN A 269 -15.86 14.11 -3.16
N ALA A 270 -16.55 13.57 -4.17
CA ALA A 270 -17.72 12.72 -3.95
C ALA A 270 -17.36 11.41 -3.22
N VAL A 271 -16.17 10.84 -3.49
CA VAL A 271 -15.64 9.70 -2.72
C VAL A 271 -15.42 10.08 -1.26
N PHE A 272 -14.78 11.22 -1.00
CA PHE A 272 -14.56 11.71 0.36
C PHE A 272 -15.89 11.95 1.10
N ASP A 273 -16.85 12.59 0.44
CA ASP A 273 -18.16 12.88 1.01
C ASP A 273 -18.98 11.60 1.28
N ALA A 274 -18.75 10.55 0.53
CA ALA A 274 -19.40 9.24 0.74
C ALA A 274 -18.75 8.44 1.89
N ALA A 275 -17.50 8.73 2.25
CA ALA A 275 -16.79 8.02 3.31
C ALA A 275 -17.40 8.31 4.68
N ARG A 276 -18.07 7.32 5.26
CA ARG A 276 -18.71 7.38 6.58
C ARG A 276 -18.47 6.07 7.30
N ILE A 277 -18.33 6.12 8.62
CA ILE A 277 -18.26 4.89 9.43
C ILE A 277 -19.46 4.02 9.12
N GLY A 278 -19.22 2.75 8.81
CA GLY A 278 -20.21 1.76 8.43
C GLY A 278 -20.63 1.77 6.95
N ALA A 279 -20.20 2.74 6.14
CA ALA A 279 -20.45 2.72 4.70
C ALA A 279 -19.66 1.58 4.03
N ALA A 280 -20.25 0.89 3.06
CA ALA A 280 -19.56 -0.12 2.27
C ALA A 280 -18.52 0.52 1.34
N CYS A 281 -17.34 -0.07 1.21
CA CYS A 281 -16.29 0.41 0.29
C CYS A 281 -16.80 0.57 -1.15
N ALA A 282 -17.69 -0.31 -1.60
CA ALA A 282 -18.31 -0.22 -2.91
C ALA A 282 -19.07 1.10 -3.13
N SER A 283 -19.69 1.66 -2.08
CA SER A 283 -20.48 2.90 -2.20
C SER A 283 -19.61 4.12 -2.53
N LEU A 284 -18.32 4.09 -2.19
CA LEU A 284 -17.36 5.15 -2.50
C LEU A 284 -16.98 5.12 -4.00
N ASP A 285 -16.70 3.94 -4.55
CA ASP A 285 -16.46 3.76 -5.99
C ASP A 285 -17.69 4.17 -6.82
N ASP A 286 -18.89 3.81 -6.35
CA ASP A 286 -20.14 4.22 -6.97
C ASP A 286 -20.34 5.75 -6.92
N ALA A 287 -19.88 6.44 -5.88
CA ALA A 287 -19.96 7.89 -5.78
C ALA A 287 -19.14 8.59 -6.86
N ALA A 288 -17.89 8.16 -7.10
CA ALA A 288 -17.05 8.65 -8.20
C ALA A 288 -17.74 8.41 -9.55
N ARG A 289 -18.19 7.18 -9.82
CA ARG A 289 -18.84 6.82 -11.10
C ARG A 289 -20.13 7.58 -11.35
N LYS A 290 -20.90 7.91 -10.33
CA LYS A 290 -22.09 8.77 -10.45
C LYS A 290 -21.75 10.17 -10.93
N VAL A 291 -20.65 10.76 -10.45
CA VAL A 291 -20.17 12.06 -10.94
C VAL A 291 -19.81 11.96 -12.42
N LEU A 292 -18.99 10.98 -12.78
CA LEU A 292 -18.58 10.77 -14.18
C LEU A 292 -19.77 10.58 -15.11
N ALA A 293 -20.77 9.79 -14.72
CA ALA A 293 -21.98 9.55 -15.50
C ALA A 293 -22.79 10.82 -15.76
N LYS A 294 -22.88 11.77 -14.81
CA LYS A 294 -23.52 13.09 -15.00
C LYS A 294 -22.87 13.88 -16.14
N HIS A 295 -21.58 13.65 -16.38
CA HIS A 295 -20.80 14.32 -17.43
C HIS A 295 -20.64 13.45 -18.69
N SER A 296 -21.43 12.38 -18.83
CA SER A 296 -21.40 11.45 -19.97
C SER A 296 -20.07 10.72 -20.13
N LEU A 297 -19.35 10.48 -19.03
CA LEU A 297 -18.14 9.67 -18.96
C LEU A 297 -18.47 8.27 -18.43
N GLY A 298 -17.91 7.24 -19.02
CA GLY A 298 -18.28 5.86 -18.74
C GLY A 298 -19.49 5.40 -19.60
N PRO A 299 -20.42 4.58 -19.07
CA PRO A 299 -20.53 4.03 -17.71
C PRO A 299 -19.55 2.88 -17.47
N ASP A 300 -19.52 2.43 -16.23
CA ASP A 300 -18.70 1.33 -15.73
C ASP A 300 -17.21 1.59 -15.97
N TYR A 301 -16.52 0.69 -16.66
CA TYR A 301 -15.09 0.81 -17.00
C TYR A 301 -14.87 1.31 -18.44
N ARG A 302 -15.92 1.77 -19.12
CA ARG A 302 -15.83 2.28 -20.50
C ARG A 302 -15.15 3.64 -20.55
N LEU A 303 -14.32 3.82 -21.58
CA LEU A 303 -13.62 5.08 -21.85
C LEU A 303 -14.39 5.92 -22.89
N PRO A 304 -14.33 7.25 -22.82
CA PRO A 304 -13.70 8.03 -21.76
C PRO A 304 -14.39 7.84 -20.41
N GLY A 305 -13.59 7.65 -19.34
CA GLY A 305 -14.13 7.39 -18.00
C GLY A 305 -13.08 6.78 -17.06
N LEU A 306 -13.54 6.16 -15.97
CA LEU A 306 -12.72 5.54 -14.94
C LEU A 306 -12.43 4.07 -15.26
N PRO A 307 -11.18 3.71 -15.64
CA PRO A 307 -10.84 2.35 -16.07
C PRO A 307 -10.58 1.35 -14.95
N HIS A 308 -10.42 1.81 -13.72
CA HIS A 308 -10.06 0.99 -12.57
C HIS A 308 -10.93 1.30 -11.33
N ARG A 309 -10.60 0.77 -10.18
CA ARG A 309 -11.21 1.07 -8.88
C ARG A 309 -10.91 2.49 -8.44
N ALA A 310 -11.74 3.04 -7.53
CA ALA A 310 -11.56 4.40 -7.03
C ALA A 310 -10.48 4.53 -5.95
N GLY A 311 -9.93 3.42 -5.43
CA GLY A 311 -8.87 3.47 -4.44
C GLY A 311 -8.52 2.11 -3.82
N HIS A 312 -7.51 2.12 -2.97
CA HIS A 312 -6.98 0.97 -2.24
C HIS A 312 -6.47 1.38 -0.86
N GLY A 313 -6.46 0.45 0.07
CA GLY A 313 -5.76 0.65 1.35
C GLY A 313 -4.26 0.71 1.17
N LEU A 314 -3.59 1.34 2.12
CA LEU A 314 -2.14 1.33 2.19
C LEU A 314 -1.68 1.18 3.64
N GLY A 315 -0.44 0.79 3.80
CA GLY A 315 0.23 0.62 5.10
C GLY A 315 1.66 0.17 4.90
N LEU A 316 1.98 -1.05 5.34
CA LEU A 316 3.26 -1.69 5.04
C LEU A 316 3.35 -2.17 3.59
N GLU A 317 2.22 -2.39 2.92
CA GLU A 317 2.15 -2.57 1.48
C GLU A 317 1.48 -1.36 0.86
N ILE A 318 1.90 -1.01 -0.36
CA ILE A 318 1.32 0.12 -1.09
C ILE A 318 -0.14 -0.17 -1.45
N HIS A 319 -0.46 -1.42 -1.79
CA HIS A 319 -1.80 -1.90 -2.04
C HIS A 319 -2.17 -2.98 -1.02
N GLU A 320 -3.01 -2.63 -0.05
CA GLU A 320 -3.59 -3.59 0.89
C GLU A 320 -5.09 -3.31 1.11
N GLU A 321 -5.78 -4.07 1.94
CA GLU A 321 -7.18 -3.78 2.29
C GLU A 321 -7.33 -2.51 3.14
N PRO A 322 -8.44 -1.75 2.93
CA PRO A 322 -9.62 -2.07 2.11
C PRO A 322 -9.47 -1.62 0.66
N TYR A 323 -10.07 -2.34 -0.30
CA TYR A 323 -10.15 -1.89 -1.69
C TYR A 323 -11.46 -1.13 -1.94
N ILE A 324 -11.35 0.08 -2.49
CA ILE A 324 -12.49 0.94 -2.83
C ILE A 324 -12.94 0.58 -4.24
N VAL A 325 -13.76 -0.45 -4.32
CA VAL A 325 -14.18 -1.07 -5.59
C VAL A 325 -15.60 -1.62 -5.48
N ARG A 326 -16.33 -1.65 -6.59
CA ARG A 326 -17.65 -2.27 -6.69
C ARG A 326 -17.66 -3.70 -6.16
N GLY A 327 -18.72 -4.05 -5.42
CA GLY A 327 -18.89 -5.37 -4.84
C GLY A 327 -18.10 -5.62 -3.56
N ASN A 328 -17.35 -4.64 -3.07
CA ASN A 328 -16.70 -4.74 -1.76
C ASN A 328 -17.62 -4.21 -0.67
N ASP A 329 -18.29 -5.11 0.05
CA ASP A 329 -19.22 -4.79 1.14
C ASP A 329 -18.52 -4.54 2.49
N THR A 330 -17.18 -4.50 2.52
CA THR A 330 -16.43 -4.15 3.73
C THR A 330 -16.89 -2.79 4.24
N ALA A 331 -17.41 -2.77 5.48
CA ALA A 331 -17.81 -1.54 6.14
C ALA A 331 -16.59 -0.73 6.61
N LEU A 332 -16.58 0.57 6.32
CA LEU A 332 -15.54 1.47 6.79
C LEU A 332 -15.57 1.58 8.32
N ALA A 333 -14.38 1.55 8.92
CA ALA A 333 -14.18 1.68 10.35
C ALA A 333 -13.05 2.68 10.66
N ALA A 334 -13.07 3.25 11.87
CA ALA A 334 -11.99 4.12 12.34
C ALA A 334 -10.64 3.38 12.29
N GLY A 335 -9.59 4.08 11.91
CA GLY A 335 -8.25 3.53 11.70
C GLY A 335 -8.01 2.96 10.29
N MET A 336 -9.01 2.85 9.43
CA MET A 336 -8.78 2.50 8.03
C MET A 336 -8.13 3.67 7.29
N CYS A 337 -7.11 3.36 6.45
CA CYS A 337 -6.41 4.30 5.58
C CYS A 337 -6.49 3.78 4.15
N PHE A 338 -6.86 4.64 3.20
CA PHE A 338 -7.01 4.24 1.79
C PHE A 338 -6.82 5.43 0.84
N SER A 339 -6.42 5.13 -0.40
CA SER A 339 -6.35 6.12 -1.47
C SER A 339 -7.74 6.54 -1.94
N ASN A 340 -7.81 7.75 -2.43
CA ASN A 340 -8.93 8.30 -3.16
C ASN A 340 -8.37 8.86 -4.47
N GLU A 341 -8.42 8.02 -5.51
CA GLU A 341 -7.69 8.19 -6.76
C GLU A 341 -8.54 7.88 -8.01
N PRO A 342 -9.76 8.37 -8.12
CA PRO A 342 -10.48 8.19 -9.37
C PRO A 342 -9.62 8.75 -10.52
N MET A 343 -9.82 8.22 -11.72
CA MET A 343 -9.09 8.65 -12.91
C MET A 343 -10.03 8.81 -14.09
N ILE A 344 -9.87 9.89 -14.85
CA ILE A 344 -10.53 10.05 -16.14
C ILE A 344 -9.51 9.84 -17.24
N VAL A 345 -9.77 8.86 -18.12
CA VAL A 345 -8.93 8.59 -19.29
C VAL A 345 -9.66 8.98 -20.57
N PHE A 346 -9.05 9.83 -21.35
CA PHE A 346 -9.37 10.10 -22.76
C PHE A 346 -8.33 9.40 -23.62
N PRO A 347 -8.65 8.24 -24.25
CA PRO A 347 -7.66 7.47 -24.99
C PRO A 347 -6.89 8.30 -26.02
N GLU A 348 -5.58 8.13 -26.08
CA GLU A 348 -4.66 8.80 -27.02
C GLU A 348 -4.60 10.33 -26.87
N LYS A 349 -5.28 10.91 -25.89
CA LYS A 349 -5.25 12.34 -25.62
C LYS A 349 -4.55 12.67 -24.31
N PHE A 350 -5.18 12.34 -23.19
CA PHE A 350 -4.66 12.53 -21.83
C PHE A 350 -5.44 11.71 -20.80
N GLY A 351 -4.83 11.52 -19.65
CA GLY A 351 -5.48 11.04 -18.43
C GLY A 351 -5.29 12.02 -17.29
N ILE A 352 -6.23 12.02 -16.36
CA ILE A 352 -6.19 12.85 -15.15
C ILE A 352 -6.43 11.93 -13.97
N ARG A 353 -5.46 11.82 -13.08
CA ARG A 353 -5.59 11.20 -11.75
C ARG A 353 -5.23 12.24 -10.70
N LEU A 354 -6.13 12.45 -9.75
CA LEU A 354 -5.89 13.24 -8.55
C LEU A 354 -6.00 12.30 -7.37
N GLU A 355 -4.88 12.06 -6.71
CA GLU A 355 -4.81 11.10 -5.64
C GLU A 355 -4.32 11.75 -4.35
N ASP A 356 -5.14 11.58 -3.35
CA ASP A 356 -4.82 11.84 -1.95
C ASP A 356 -5.38 10.71 -1.09
N HIS A 357 -4.81 10.52 0.08
CA HIS A 357 -5.25 9.46 0.99
C HIS A 357 -6.14 9.99 2.10
N ILE A 358 -7.02 9.11 2.54
CA ILE A 358 -7.98 9.35 3.62
C ILE A 358 -7.63 8.43 4.79
N THR A 359 -7.67 8.97 6.01
CA THR A 359 -7.79 8.18 7.23
C THR A 359 -9.19 8.32 7.79
N MET A 360 -9.81 7.21 8.16
CA MET A 360 -11.08 7.23 8.89
C MET A 360 -10.84 7.46 10.36
N THR A 361 -11.41 8.53 10.91
CA THR A 361 -11.45 8.81 12.34
C THR A 361 -12.83 8.45 12.91
N GLU A 362 -12.99 8.49 14.24
CA GLU A 362 -14.31 8.32 14.89
C GLU A 362 -15.33 9.38 14.42
N ASP A 363 -14.84 10.56 14.03
CA ASP A 363 -15.68 11.69 13.56
C ASP A 363 -15.93 11.64 12.04
N GLY A 364 -15.31 10.70 11.31
CA GLY A 364 -15.42 10.55 9.86
C GLY A 364 -14.10 10.65 9.11
N PRO A 365 -14.13 10.90 7.78
CA PRO A 365 -12.94 10.93 6.95
C PRO A 365 -12.08 12.18 7.20
N ARG A 366 -10.76 12.02 7.11
CA ARG A 366 -9.79 13.10 7.15
C ARG A 366 -8.73 12.87 6.08
N TRP A 367 -8.42 13.89 5.31
CA TRP A 367 -7.33 13.86 4.37
C TRP A 367 -5.96 13.80 5.09
N PHE A 368 -5.01 13.06 4.51
CA PHE A 368 -3.61 13.12 4.93
C PHE A 368 -2.92 14.38 4.39
N THR A 369 -3.26 14.76 3.16
CA THR A 369 -2.72 15.94 2.46
C THR A 369 -3.87 16.74 1.88
N ASP A 370 -3.67 18.05 1.66
CA ASP A 370 -4.66 18.86 0.98
C ASP A 370 -4.76 18.45 -0.49
N PRO A 371 -5.97 18.17 -1.01
CA PRO A 371 -6.17 17.88 -2.41
C PRO A 371 -5.72 19.02 -3.33
N ALA A 372 -5.39 18.68 -4.58
CA ALA A 372 -4.96 19.65 -5.57
C ALA A 372 -5.93 20.83 -5.71
N ALA A 373 -5.40 22.06 -5.69
CA ALA A 373 -6.19 23.28 -5.69
C ALA A 373 -6.67 23.69 -7.09
N GLY A 374 -5.89 23.40 -8.13
CA GLY A 374 -6.24 23.80 -9.50
C GLY A 374 -5.42 23.05 -10.57
N PRO A 375 -5.88 23.16 -11.83
CA PRO A 375 -5.24 22.46 -12.95
C PRO A 375 -3.87 23.04 -13.37
N THR A 376 -3.51 24.24 -12.89
CA THR A 376 -2.22 24.89 -13.13
C THR A 376 -1.49 25.25 -11.84
N GLU A 377 -2.18 25.22 -10.71
CA GLU A 377 -1.66 25.52 -9.37
C GLU A 377 -2.01 24.39 -8.41
N PRO A 378 -1.39 23.20 -8.56
CA PRO A 378 -1.79 22.02 -7.82
C PRO A 378 -1.47 22.08 -6.31
N PHE A 379 -0.63 23.06 -5.88
CA PHE A 379 -0.10 23.16 -4.51
C PHE A 379 -0.37 24.51 -3.84
N ALA A 380 -1.37 25.25 -4.26
CA ALA A 380 -1.73 26.56 -3.69
C ALA A 380 -2.35 26.45 -2.29
#